data_34aabd0a65ef5c159a929473794c57b5
#
_entry.id   34aabd0a65ef5c159a929473794c57b5
#
_cell.length_a   1.000
_cell.length_b   1.000
_cell.length_c   1.000
_cell.angle_alpha   90.00
_cell.angle_beta   90.00
_cell.angle_gamma   90.00
#
_symmetry.space_group_name_H-M   'P 1'
#
loop_
_entity.id
_entity.type
_entity.pdbx_description
1 polymer ?
#
loop_
_entity_poly.entity_id
_entity_poly.type
_entity_poly.pdbx_seq_one_letter_code
_entity_poly.pdbx_strand_id
1 'polypeptide(L)'
;MKKFLSIIIACCFVISCFAQEHLSFKGIPITGSMTAFCKALSQKGFTKIGSENNIAIFKGDFTGRKATVGVGATDDGKNVHSVVVFFDESSEWRTLVNTYDYYKDIYTRKYGEPAACKEYNPSRQDSNILLMYELGQGTVTYEAAWSVTGGTIEISIEKSGYSNGMVVIKYRDARNVEANMRR
;
A
#
# COMPACT_ATOMS: atom_id res chain seq x y z
N MET A 1 34.56 52.05 -33.63
CA MET A 1 33.63 51.98 -32.51
C MET A 1 33.00 50.62 -32.50
N LYS A 2 33.56 49.70 -31.74
CA LYS A 2 33.08 48.32 -31.63
C LYS A 2 32.30 48.18 -30.32
N LYS A 3 30.99 47.98 -30.40
CA LYS A 3 30.13 47.74 -29.24
C LYS A 3 30.28 46.26 -28.83
N PHE A 4 30.87 46.02 -27.65
CA PHE A 4 30.89 44.72 -26.99
C PHE A 4 29.53 44.50 -26.38
N LEU A 5 28.79 43.53 -26.95
CA LEU A 5 27.54 43.05 -26.37
C LEU A 5 27.89 41.90 -25.37
N SER A 6 27.91 42.21 -24.08
CA SER A 6 28.09 41.21 -23.05
C SER A 6 26.80 40.40 -22.90
N ILE A 7 26.84 39.18 -23.36
CA ILE A 7 25.77 38.21 -23.09
C ILE A 7 26.03 37.60 -21.70
N ILE A 8 25.26 38.05 -20.71
CA ILE A 8 25.21 37.43 -19.40
C ILE A 8 24.34 36.19 -19.55
N ILE A 9 24.97 35.00 -19.66
CA ILE A 9 24.29 33.75 -19.55
C ILE A 9 23.98 33.53 -18.06
N ALA A 10 22.73 33.82 -17.68
CA ALA A 10 22.20 33.45 -16.38
C ALA A 10 22.05 31.94 -16.35
N CYS A 11 23.03 31.24 -15.80
CA CYS A 11 22.91 29.80 -15.44
C CYS A 11 21.87 29.69 -14.34
N CYS A 12 20.62 29.43 -14.71
CA CYS A 12 19.61 28.96 -13.77
C CYS A 12 20.02 27.58 -13.30
N PHE A 13 20.76 27.51 -12.18
CA PHE A 13 20.90 26.31 -11.40
C PHE A 13 19.50 25.94 -10.90
N VAL A 14 18.82 25.06 -11.61
CA VAL A 14 17.65 24.33 -11.07
C VAL A 14 18.23 23.41 -10.00
N ILE A 15 18.27 23.92 -8.77
CA ILE A 15 18.47 23.07 -7.60
C ILE A 15 17.22 22.17 -7.57
N SER A 16 17.34 20.99 -8.16
CA SER A 16 16.38 19.92 -7.94
C SER A 16 16.48 19.61 -6.45
N CYS A 17 15.64 20.27 -5.68
CA CYS A 17 15.38 19.88 -4.31
C CYS A 17 14.82 18.47 -4.42
N PHE A 18 15.66 17.46 -4.18
CA PHE A 18 15.20 16.09 -3.94
C PHE A 18 14.40 16.15 -2.63
N ALA A 19 13.22 16.71 -2.71
CA ALA A 19 12.21 16.46 -1.70
C ALA A 19 12.04 14.94 -1.71
N GLN A 20 12.51 14.33 -0.66
CA GLN A 20 12.45 12.87 -0.50
C GLN A 20 10.98 12.49 -0.66
N GLU A 21 10.64 11.87 -1.79
CA GLU A 21 9.26 11.62 -2.17
C GLU A 21 8.59 10.71 -1.13
N HIS A 22 7.38 11.05 -0.75
CA HIS A 22 6.53 10.19 0.03
C HIS A 22 5.88 9.15 -0.87
N LEU A 23 5.68 7.94 -0.35
CA LEU A 23 4.86 6.95 -1.03
C LEU A 23 3.45 7.50 -1.27
N SER A 24 2.84 7.18 -2.41
CA SER A 24 1.52 7.67 -2.75
C SER A 24 0.49 6.55 -2.87
N PHE A 25 -0.71 6.79 -2.34
CA PHE A 25 -1.89 5.95 -2.52
C PHE A 25 -2.92 6.68 -3.39
N LYS A 26 -3.28 6.10 -4.57
CA LYS A 26 -4.21 6.73 -5.54
C LYS A 26 -3.79 8.15 -5.94
N GLY A 27 -2.47 8.42 -5.96
CA GLY A 27 -1.91 9.74 -6.25
C GLY A 27 -1.98 10.73 -5.08
N ILE A 28 -2.32 10.28 -3.88
CA ILE A 28 -2.30 11.08 -2.65
C ILE A 28 -1.03 10.69 -1.89
N PRO A 29 -0.08 11.61 -1.62
CA PRO A 29 1.09 11.30 -0.81
C PRO A 29 0.70 10.84 0.59
N ILE A 30 1.29 9.74 1.08
CA ILE A 30 1.03 9.19 2.41
C ILE A 30 1.79 10.04 3.43
N THR A 31 1.26 11.21 3.73
CA THR A 31 1.83 12.20 4.65
C THR A 31 0.78 13.22 5.09
N GLY A 32 1.17 14.11 6.00
CA GLY A 32 0.29 15.16 6.51
C GLY A 32 -0.80 14.65 7.43
N SER A 33 -1.73 15.54 7.80
CA SER A 33 -2.75 15.20 8.80
C SER A 33 -3.77 14.19 8.29
N MET A 34 -4.27 13.34 9.20
CA MET A 34 -5.36 12.40 8.95
C MET A 34 -6.56 13.09 8.29
N THR A 35 -6.93 14.28 8.77
CA THR A 35 -8.07 15.04 8.23
C THR A 35 -7.87 15.42 6.77
N ALA A 36 -6.67 15.91 6.41
CA ALA A 36 -6.37 16.30 5.04
C ALA A 36 -6.33 15.08 4.10
N PHE A 37 -5.70 13.99 4.53
CA PHE A 37 -5.65 12.75 3.76
C PHE A 37 -7.04 12.14 3.55
N CYS A 38 -7.86 12.06 4.59
CA CYS A 38 -9.23 11.56 4.51
C CYS A 38 -10.09 12.38 3.54
N LYS A 39 -9.95 13.72 3.55
CA LYS A 39 -10.64 14.60 2.60
C LYS A 39 -10.22 14.30 1.15
N ALA A 40 -8.91 14.17 0.91
CA ALA A 40 -8.39 13.84 -0.41
C ALA A 40 -8.85 12.45 -0.88
N LEU A 41 -8.89 11.46 0.03
CA LEU A 41 -9.36 10.11 -0.28
C LEU A 41 -10.85 10.09 -0.64
N SER A 42 -11.67 10.89 0.07
CA SER A 42 -13.09 11.04 -0.28
C SER A 42 -13.28 11.64 -1.67
N GLN A 43 -12.44 12.58 -2.09
CA GLN A 43 -12.46 13.14 -3.45
C GLN A 43 -12.08 12.12 -4.54
N LYS A 44 -11.42 11.02 -4.16
CA LYS A 44 -11.10 9.89 -5.05
C LYS A 44 -12.21 8.82 -5.09
N GLY A 45 -13.38 9.09 -4.52
CA GLY A 45 -14.54 8.20 -4.57
C GLY A 45 -14.63 7.19 -3.42
N PHE A 46 -13.82 7.37 -2.37
CA PHE A 46 -13.93 6.53 -1.17
C PHE A 46 -14.87 7.18 -0.15
N THR A 47 -15.73 6.37 0.46
CA THR A 47 -16.67 6.81 1.50
C THR A 47 -16.15 6.42 2.87
N LYS A 48 -15.97 7.38 3.78
CA LYS A 48 -15.59 7.10 5.16
C LYS A 48 -16.74 6.40 5.88
N ILE A 49 -16.46 5.26 6.50
CA ILE A 49 -17.45 4.45 7.22
C ILE A 49 -17.19 4.38 8.73
N GLY A 50 -16.00 4.81 9.18
CA GLY A 50 -15.67 4.84 10.60
C GLY A 50 -14.29 5.41 10.87
N SER A 51 -13.96 5.55 12.16
CA SER A 51 -12.58 5.76 12.62
C SER A 51 -12.45 5.30 14.07
N GLU A 52 -11.35 4.65 14.38
CA GLU A 52 -11.01 4.15 15.71
C GLU A 52 -9.49 4.12 15.87
N ASN A 53 -8.98 4.48 17.06
CA ASN A 53 -7.55 4.35 17.41
C ASN A 53 -6.58 4.91 16.35
N ASN A 54 -6.84 6.14 15.87
CA ASN A 54 -6.04 6.79 14.82
C ASN A 54 -6.02 6.05 13.46
N ILE A 55 -7.01 5.20 13.23
CA ILE A 55 -7.27 4.56 11.96
C ILE A 55 -8.60 5.08 11.42
N ALA A 56 -8.61 5.63 10.21
CA ALA A 56 -9.84 5.95 9.50
C ALA A 56 -10.15 4.84 8.50
N ILE A 57 -11.42 4.44 8.44
CA ILE A 57 -11.87 3.31 7.62
C ILE A 57 -12.79 3.84 6.51
N PHE A 58 -12.52 3.40 5.29
CA PHE A 58 -13.23 3.77 4.08
C PHE A 58 -13.69 2.54 3.31
N LYS A 59 -14.72 2.72 2.46
CA LYS A 59 -15.08 1.78 1.40
C LYS A 59 -15.04 2.50 0.05
N GLY A 60 -14.60 1.78 -0.99
CA GLY A 60 -14.55 2.33 -2.34
C GLY A 60 -14.09 1.30 -3.37
N ASP A 61 -13.87 1.78 -4.60
CA ASP A 61 -13.31 0.97 -5.67
C ASP A 61 -11.78 1.08 -5.67
N PHE A 62 -11.13 -0.07 -5.60
CA PHE A 62 -9.71 -0.18 -5.76
C PHE A 62 -9.36 -1.03 -6.99
N THR A 63 -9.02 -0.34 -8.09
CA THR A 63 -8.62 -0.98 -9.35
C THR A 63 -9.66 -1.98 -9.87
N GLY A 64 -10.94 -1.55 -9.90
CA GLY A 64 -12.06 -2.34 -10.42
C GLY A 64 -12.65 -3.35 -9.44
N ARG A 65 -12.21 -3.37 -8.18
CA ARG A 65 -12.77 -4.23 -7.14
C ARG A 65 -13.19 -3.39 -5.92
N LYS A 66 -14.28 -3.76 -5.28
CA LYS A 66 -14.66 -3.19 -3.99
C LYS A 66 -13.62 -3.54 -2.94
N ALA A 67 -13.29 -2.56 -2.11
CA ALA A 67 -12.32 -2.75 -1.03
C ALA A 67 -12.66 -1.90 0.18
N THR A 68 -12.22 -2.36 1.35
CA THR A 68 -12.13 -1.56 2.57
C THR A 68 -10.71 -1.01 2.68
N VAL A 69 -10.58 0.25 3.03
CA VAL A 69 -9.28 0.93 3.13
C VAL A 69 -9.11 1.50 4.53
N GLY A 70 -8.09 1.05 5.23
CA GLY A 70 -7.65 1.61 6.51
C GLY A 70 -6.54 2.63 6.28
N VAL A 71 -6.67 3.81 6.87
CA VAL A 71 -5.64 4.87 6.86
C VAL A 71 -5.12 5.02 8.27
N GLY A 72 -3.84 4.71 8.49
CA GLY A 72 -3.17 4.82 9.78
C GLY A 72 -2.36 6.10 9.91
N ALA A 73 -2.49 6.77 11.05
CA ALA A 73 -1.71 7.95 11.39
C ALA A 73 -1.06 7.84 12.77
N THR A 74 -0.14 8.74 13.05
CA THR A 74 0.44 8.92 14.40
C THR A 74 -0.63 9.24 15.43
N ASP A 75 -0.34 8.99 16.72
CA ASP A 75 -1.30 9.16 17.83
C ASP A 75 -1.89 10.57 17.91
N ASP A 76 -1.14 11.58 17.51
CA ASP A 76 -1.60 12.97 17.44
C ASP A 76 -2.38 13.29 16.15
N GLY A 77 -2.55 12.31 15.24
CA GLY A 77 -3.24 12.47 13.95
C GLY A 77 -2.55 13.40 12.96
N LYS A 78 -1.33 13.84 13.23
CA LYS A 78 -0.63 14.83 12.43
C LYS A 78 0.06 14.26 11.20
N ASN A 79 0.43 12.96 11.24
CA ASN A 79 1.12 12.34 10.13
C ASN A 79 0.52 10.98 9.79
N VAL A 80 -0.03 10.87 8.58
CA VAL A 80 -0.41 9.58 7.98
C VAL A 80 0.88 8.84 7.60
N HIS A 81 1.00 7.57 8.01
CA HIS A 81 2.17 6.74 7.75
C HIS A 81 1.89 5.48 6.95
N SER A 82 0.64 5.05 6.89
CA SER A 82 0.27 3.82 6.19
C SER A 82 -1.15 3.84 5.65
N VAL A 83 -1.34 3.09 4.58
CA VAL A 83 -2.66 2.77 4.03
C VAL A 83 -2.72 1.28 3.79
N VAL A 84 -3.81 0.65 4.21
CA VAL A 84 -4.03 -0.80 4.06
C VAL A 84 -5.33 -1.01 3.31
N VAL A 85 -5.27 -1.82 2.26
CA VAL A 85 -6.43 -2.21 1.45
C VAL A 85 -6.79 -3.64 1.80
N PHE A 86 -8.04 -3.86 2.17
CA PHE A 86 -8.59 -5.17 2.47
C PHE A 86 -9.63 -5.52 1.40
N PHE A 87 -9.49 -6.67 0.78
CA PHE A 87 -10.50 -7.21 -0.13
C PHE A 87 -11.51 -8.07 0.61
N ASP A 88 -12.60 -8.42 -0.07
CA ASP A 88 -13.64 -9.24 0.52
C ASP A 88 -13.05 -10.60 0.97
N GLU A 89 -13.55 -11.08 2.10
CA GLU A 89 -13.19 -12.39 2.63
C GLU A 89 -13.68 -13.51 1.72
N SER A 90 -12.94 -14.61 1.71
CA SER A 90 -13.33 -15.84 1.00
C SER A 90 -12.94 -17.08 1.79
N SER A 91 -13.80 -18.08 1.78
CA SER A 91 -13.50 -19.43 2.21
C SER A 91 -12.93 -20.31 1.09
N GLU A 92 -12.78 -19.73 -0.12
CA GLU A 92 -12.27 -20.42 -1.30
C GLU A 92 -10.82 -20.00 -1.58
N TRP A 93 -9.89 -20.93 -1.38
CA TRP A 93 -8.45 -20.70 -1.60
C TRP A 93 -8.15 -20.15 -2.99
N ARG A 94 -8.78 -20.73 -4.02
CA ARG A 94 -8.59 -20.30 -5.40
C ARG A 94 -8.97 -18.83 -5.63
N THR A 95 -10.02 -18.36 -4.96
CA THR A 95 -10.44 -16.95 -5.03
C THR A 95 -9.37 -16.04 -4.43
N LEU A 96 -8.78 -16.45 -3.31
CA LEU A 96 -7.71 -15.70 -2.65
C LEU A 96 -6.46 -15.61 -3.54
N VAL A 97 -5.99 -16.77 -4.06
CA VAL A 97 -4.81 -16.82 -4.93
C VAL A 97 -5.04 -16.01 -6.22
N ASN A 98 -6.18 -16.17 -6.89
CA ASN A 98 -6.48 -15.39 -8.09
C ASN A 98 -6.47 -13.88 -7.82
N THR A 99 -6.92 -13.45 -6.64
CA THR A 99 -6.90 -12.03 -6.26
C THR A 99 -5.48 -11.57 -5.95
N TYR A 100 -4.71 -12.39 -5.23
CA TYR A 100 -3.30 -12.13 -4.93
C TYR A 100 -2.48 -12.02 -6.23
N ASP A 101 -2.56 -13.00 -7.11
CA ASP A 101 -1.83 -13.03 -8.39
C ASP A 101 -2.18 -11.83 -9.26
N TYR A 102 -3.47 -11.47 -9.34
CA TYR A 102 -3.92 -10.30 -10.11
C TYR A 102 -3.22 -9.02 -9.66
N TYR A 103 -3.14 -8.76 -8.34
CA TYR A 103 -2.48 -7.57 -7.84
C TYR A 103 -0.96 -7.68 -7.87
N LYS A 104 -0.39 -8.86 -7.62
CA LYS A 104 1.03 -9.12 -7.78
C LYS A 104 1.48 -8.79 -9.20
N ASP A 105 0.74 -9.21 -10.20
CA ASP A 105 1.00 -8.89 -11.60
C ASP A 105 0.96 -7.39 -11.89
N ILE A 106 -0.03 -6.67 -11.34
CA ILE A 106 -0.13 -5.21 -11.49
C ILE A 106 1.10 -4.52 -10.92
N TYR A 107 1.54 -4.90 -9.73
CA TYR A 107 2.71 -4.30 -9.09
C TYR A 107 4.01 -4.69 -9.77
N THR A 108 4.15 -5.94 -10.20
CA THR A 108 5.33 -6.40 -10.96
C THR A 108 5.46 -5.64 -12.28
N ARG A 109 4.36 -5.44 -13.01
CA ARG A 109 4.39 -4.60 -14.23
C ARG A 109 4.74 -3.14 -13.96
N LYS A 110 4.39 -2.62 -12.81
CA LYS A 110 4.61 -1.20 -12.48
C LYS A 110 5.97 -0.93 -11.84
N TYR A 111 6.44 -1.83 -11.01
CA TYR A 111 7.61 -1.60 -10.15
C TYR A 111 8.76 -2.59 -10.39
N GLY A 112 8.60 -3.54 -11.32
CA GLY A 112 9.54 -4.65 -11.53
C GLY A 112 9.27 -5.82 -10.59
N GLU A 113 10.20 -6.78 -10.58
CA GLU A 113 10.11 -7.94 -9.69
C GLU A 113 10.09 -7.54 -8.21
N PRO A 114 9.34 -8.26 -7.36
CA PRO A 114 9.31 -7.97 -5.93
C PRO A 114 10.69 -8.16 -5.30
N ALA A 115 11.05 -7.26 -4.39
CA ALA A 115 12.29 -7.33 -3.61
C ALA A 115 12.31 -8.54 -2.64
N ALA A 116 11.13 -8.99 -2.23
CA ALA A 116 10.93 -10.22 -1.47
C ALA A 116 9.62 -10.88 -1.93
N CYS A 117 9.68 -12.20 -2.13
CA CYS A 117 8.52 -12.99 -2.49
C CYS A 117 8.61 -14.35 -1.79
N LYS A 118 7.54 -14.75 -1.11
CA LYS A 118 7.43 -16.05 -0.48
C LYS A 118 6.06 -16.63 -0.77
N GLU A 119 6.04 -17.69 -1.54
CA GLU A 119 4.85 -18.47 -1.88
C GLU A 119 5.10 -19.90 -1.48
N TYR A 120 4.59 -20.26 -0.34
CA TYR A 120 4.82 -21.57 0.26
C TYR A 120 3.53 -22.29 0.59
N ASN A 121 3.37 -23.45 -0.02
CA ASN A 121 2.30 -24.40 0.25
C ASN A 121 2.93 -25.73 0.73
N PRO A 122 2.81 -26.06 2.02
CA PRO A 122 3.46 -27.25 2.58
C PRO A 122 2.86 -28.56 2.08
N SER A 123 1.56 -28.58 1.83
CA SER A 123 0.85 -29.83 1.50
C SER A 123 1.02 -30.30 0.07
N ARG A 124 1.43 -29.40 -0.85
CA ARG A 124 1.46 -29.67 -2.30
C ARG A 124 0.15 -30.23 -2.88
N GLN A 125 -0.95 -30.09 -2.16
CA GLN A 125 -2.28 -30.52 -2.57
C GLN A 125 -3.15 -29.31 -2.84
N ASP A 126 -3.97 -29.38 -3.89
CA ASP A 126 -4.93 -28.33 -4.26
C ASP A 126 -6.27 -28.49 -3.52
N SER A 127 -6.24 -29.05 -2.31
CA SER A 127 -7.45 -29.19 -1.49
C SER A 127 -7.80 -27.86 -0.83
N ASN A 128 -8.96 -27.28 -1.18
CA ASN A 128 -9.45 -26.04 -0.59
C ASN A 128 -9.50 -26.13 0.94
N ILE A 129 -10.07 -27.23 1.47
CA ILE A 129 -10.23 -27.43 2.92
C ILE A 129 -8.87 -27.43 3.62
N LEU A 130 -7.89 -28.14 3.05
CA LEU A 130 -6.56 -28.26 3.65
C LEU A 130 -5.82 -26.90 3.61
N LEU A 131 -5.85 -26.20 2.48
CA LEU A 131 -5.17 -24.91 2.32
C LEU A 131 -5.79 -23.83 3.22
N MET A 132 -7.11 -23.81 3.36
CA MET A 132 -7.79 -22.89 4.28
C MET A 132 -7.48 -23.22 5.76
N TYR A 133 -7.37 -24.52 6.10
CA TYR A 133 -6.91 -24.94 7.41
C TYR A 133 -5.46 -24.50 7.68
N GLU A 134 -4.56 -24.73 6.73
CA GLU A 134 -3.15 -24.34 6.83
C GLU A 134 -2.95 -22.82 6.89
N LEU A 135 -3.77 -22.06 6.17
CA LEU A 135 -3.84 -20.60 6.33
C LEU A 135 -4.22 -20.25 7.77
N GLY A 136 -5.22 -20.95 8.31
CA GLY A 136 -5.65 -20.81 9.70
C GLY A 136 -4.54 -21.09 10.72
N GLN A 137 -3.64 -22.04 10.41
CA GLN A 137 -2.49 -22.41 11.24
C GLN A 137 -1.25 -21.53 10.99
N GLY A 138 -1.26 -20.66 9.95
CA GLY A 138 -0.11 -19.86 9.56
C GLY A 138 1.02 -20.67 8.91
N THR A 139 0.73 -21.85 8.39
CA THR A 139 1.71 -22.73 7.75
C THR A 139 1.82 -22.51 6.24
N VAL A 140 0.76 -22.01 5.60
CA VAL A 140 0.79 -21.53 4.22
C VAL A 140 1.13 -20.02 4.21
N THR A 141 1.98 -19.59 3.29
CA THR A 141 2.40 -18.20 3.16
C THR A 141 2.33 -17.78 1.71
N TYR A 142 1.66 -16.67 1.45
CA TYR A 142 1.66 -15.98 0.16
C TYR A 142 1.87 -14.50 0.43
N GLU A 143 3.06 -14.02 0.14
CA GLU A 143 3.46 -12.63 0.34
C GLU A 143 4.46 -12.18 -0.72
N ALA A 144 4.33 -10.95 -1.20
CA ALA A 144 5.29 -10.29 -2.07
C ALA A 144 5.42 -8.83 -1.65
N ALA A 145 6.63 -8.29 -1.71
CA ALA A 145 6.93 -6.92 -1.29
C ALA A 145 7.84 -6.21 -2.28
N TRP A 146 7.53 -4.94 -2.54
CA TRP A 146 8.30 -4.05 -3.39
C TRP A 146 8.87 -2.91 -2.57
N SER A 147 10.17 -2.67 -2.71
CA SER A 147 10.80 -1.43 -2.28
C SER A 147 10.62 -0.40 -3.40
N VAL A 148 9.90 0.66 -3.12
CA VAL A 148 9.57 1.70 -4.09
C VAL A 148 9.99 3.06 -3.56
N THR A 149 10.02 4.08 -4.43
CA THR A 149 10.34 5.44 -3.99
C THR A 149 9.39 5.89 -2.88
N GLY A 150 9.95 6.26 -1.74
CA GLY A 150 9.21 6.73 -0.57
C GLY A 150 8.72 5.65 0.39
N GLY A 151 8.90 4.35 0.09
CA GLY A 151 8.46 3.34 1.04
C GLY A 151 8.36 1.91 0.51
N THR A 152 7.43 1.15 1.06
CA THR A 152 7.19 -0.25 0.69
C THR A 152 5.73 -0.51 0.36
N ILE A 153 5.51 -1.39 -0.59
CA ILE A 153 4.19 -1.97 -0.90
C ILE A 153 4.30 -3.48 -0.70
N GLU A 154 3.40 -4.05 0.06
CA GLU A 154 3.35 -5.48 0.36
C GLU A 154 1.96 -6.00 0.02
N ILE A 155 1.87 -7.18 -0.59
CA ILE A 155 0.64 -7.93 -0.78
C ILE A 155 0.76 -9.27 -0.08
N SER A 156 -0.32 -9.68 0.58
CA SER A 156 -0.36 -10.97 1.29
C SER A 156 -1.76 -11.59 1.24
N ILE A 157 -1.82 -12.92 1.40
CA ILE A 157 -3.04 -13.64 1.79
C ILE A 157 -3.00 -13.80 3.30
N GLU A 158 -3.96 -13.23 3.99
CA GLU A 158 -4.04 -13.25 5.45
C GLU A 158 -5.28 -14.01 5.92
N LYS A 159 -5.16 -14.66 7.07
CA LYS A 159 -6.30 -15.27 7.75
C LYS A 159 -7.31 -14.19 8.16
N SER A 160 -8.59 -14.49 7.92
CA SER A 160 -9.71 -13.69 8.40
C SER A 160 -10.73 -14.59 9.08
N GLY A 161 -11.01 -14.32 10.35
CA GLY A 161 -11.94 -15.17 11.11
C GLY A 161 -11.48 -16.63 11.26
N TYR A 162 -12.44 -17.57 11.30
CA TYR A 162 -12.19 -18.97 11.63
C TYR A 162 -11.83 -19.82 10.40
N SER A 163 -12.48 -19.56 9.27
CA SER A 163 -12.34 -20.40 8.05
C SER A 163 -12.18 -19.57 6.79
N ASN A 164 -11.93 -18.27 6.92
CA ASN A 164 -11.82 -17.36 5.81
C ASN A 164 -10.40 -16.78 5.73
N GLY A 165 -10.04 -16.37 4.54
CA GLY A 165 -8.88 -15.53 4.28
C GLY A 165 -9.28 -14.28 3.53
N MET A 166 -8.37 -13.32 3.45
CA MET A 166 -8.50 -12.13 2.63
C MET A 166 -7.16 -11.78 2.02
N VAL A 167 -7.20 -11.09 0.88
CA VAL A 167 -6.01 -10.46 0.32
C VAL A 167 -5.89 -9.07 0.91
N VAL A 168 -4.68 -8.73 1.33
CA VAL A 168 -4.36 -7.44 1.94
C VAL A 168 -3.22 -6.79 1.18
N ILE A 169 -3.32 -5.48 0.92
CA ILE A 169 -2.22 -4.69 0.35
C ILE A 169 -1.87 -3.58 1.34
N LYS A 170 -0.60 -3.53 1.74
CA LYS A 170 -0.08 -2.55 2.71
C LYS A 170 0.87 -1.59 2.04
N TYR A 171 0.58 -0.31 2.15
CA TYR A 171 1.47 0.78 1.75
C TYR A 171 2.06 1.41 3.01
N ARG A 172 3.36 1.46 3.12
CA ARG A 172 4.07 2.07 4.26
C ARG A 172 5.03 3.14 3.76
N ASP A 173 4.78 4.37 4.15
CA ASP A 173 5.71 5.48 3.90
C ASP A 173 6.92 5.35 4.82
N ALA A 174 8.12 5.23 4.26
CA ALA A 174 9.33 4.92 5.04
C ALA A 174 9.64 6.00 6.08
N ARG A 175 9.50 7.28 5.72
CA ARG A 175 9.81 8.40 6.62
C ARG A 175 8.84 8.49 7.79
N ASN A 176 7.56 8.36 7.50
CA ASN A 176 6.53 8.54 8.52
C ASN A 176 6.40 7.33 9.44
N VAL A 177 6.67 6.11 8.93
CA VAL A 177 6.78 4.90 9.78
C VAL A 177 7.97 5.03 10.72
N GLU A 178 9.15 5.42 10.22
CA GLU A 178 10.34 5.60 11.05
C GLU A 178 10.13 6.70 12.11
N ALA A 179 9.54 7.83 11.72
CA ALA A 179 9.21 8.90 12.65
C ALA A 179 8.22 8.49 13.75
N ASN A 180 7.30 7.55 13.43
CA ASN A 180 6.35 7.00 14.40
C ASN A 180 7.01 6.02 15.38
N MET A 181 8.01 5.22 14.92
CA MET A 181 8.74 4.26 15.77
C MET A 181 9.70 4.93 16.78
N ARG A 182 10.10 6.18 16.52
CA ARG A 182 11.04 6.93 17.38
C ARG A 182 10.34 7.73 18.51
N ARG A 183 9.03 7.68 18.61
CA ARG A 183 8.21 8.34 19.63
C ARG A 183 7.83 7.39 20.75
#